data_2f79fb93bd876bbf8dc06e55afed5b8d
#
_entry.id   2f79fb93bd876bbf8dc06e55afed5b8d
#
_cell.length_a   1.000
_cell.length_b   1.000
_cell.length_c   1.000
_cell.angle_alpha   90.00
_cell.angle_beta   90.00
_cell.angle_gamma   90.00
#
_symmetry.space_group_name_H-M   'P 1'
#
loop_
_entity.id
_entity.type
_entity.pdbx_description
1 polymer ?
#
loop_
_entity_poly.entity_id
_entity_poly.type
_entity_poly.pdbx_seq_one_letter_code
_entity_poly.pdbx_strand_id
1 'polypeptide(L)'
;ENPYPLGTEISSKDWKVVINSVTFNANDAVAAANEFNDPPADGKQYVLINYTATYIGDDSSGESAAFVSVDYVTADGVTVDGTDSMAVAPDAIDSLTTLYNGASVTGNVVRAVPVDSAQDGVLAVRPGLLADKVFVAVK
;
A
#
# COMPACT_ATOMS: atom_id res chain seq x y z
N GLU A 1 16.01 8.92 -10.63
CA GLU A 1 16.19 8.89 -9.18
C GLU A 1 15.84 7.52 -8.64
N ASN A 2 16.70 6.96 -7.77
CA ASN A 2 16.51 5.61 -7.29
C ASN A 2 15.49 5.57 -6.15
N PRO A 3 14.53 4.63 -6.19
CA PRO A 3 13.61 4.44 -5.06
C PRO A 3 14.36 3.85 -3.85
N TYR A 4 13.82 4.10 -2.67
CA TYR A 4 14.34 3.47 -1.46
C TYR A 4 14.04 1.97 -1.47
N PRO A 5 14.89 1.15 -0.84
CA PRO A 5 14.61 -0.29 -0.76
C PRO A 5 13.43 -0.60 0.16
N LEU A 6 12.86 -1.79 -0.03
CA LEU A 6 11.87 -2.33 0.89
C LEU A 6 12.41 -2.34 2.31
N GLY A 7 11.56 -2.07 3.28
CA GLY A 7 11.94 -2.01 4.69
C GLY A 7 12.44 -0.65 5.16
N THR A 8 12.61 0.31 4.25
CA THR A 8 13.03 1.67 4.64
C THR A 8 11.92 2.34 5.43
N GLU A 9 12.27 3.01 6.53
CA GLU A 9 11.32 3.81 7.29
C GLU A 9 11.09 5.14 6.58
N ILE A 10 9.84 5.39 6.20
CA ILE A 10 9.41 6.63 5.56
C ILE A 10 8.62 7.41 6.59
N SER A 11 9.13 8.55 7.01
CA SER A 11 8.53 9.30 8.11
C SER A 11 8.13 10.71 7.69
N SER A 12 7.04 11.17 8.29
CA SER A 12 6.63 12.57 8.27
C SER A 12 6.53 13.06 9.72
N LYS A 13 5.93 14.22 9.90
CA LYS A 13 5.67 14.74 11.24
C LYS A 13 4.81 13.79 12.08
N ASP A 14 3.79 13.18 11.47
CA ASP A 14 2.76 12.44 12.20
C ASP A 14 2.78 10.94 11.95
N TRP A 15 3.43 10.46 10.91
CA TRP A 15 3.35 9.06 10.50
C TRP A 15 4.72 8.49 10.14
N LYS A 16 4.90 7.22 10.50
CA LYS A 16 6.02 6.40 10.03
C LYS A 16 5.43 5.22 9.27
N VAL A 17 5.91 4.99 8.05
CA VAL A 17 5.43 3.92 7.18
C VAL A 17 6.59 3.05 6.75
N VAL A 18 6.43 1.74 6.84
CA VAL A 18 7.40 0.76 6.36
C VAL A 18 6.69 -0.20 5.41
N ILE A 19 7.20 -0.32 4.19
CA ILE A 19 6.71 -1.35 3.26
C ILE A 19 7.44 -2.64 3.60
N ASN A 20 6.69 -3.63 4.08
CA ASN A 20 7.27 -4.88 4.54
C ASN A 20 7.53 -5.86 3.41
N SER A 21 6.60 -5.96 2.46
CA SER A 21 6.72 -6.90 1.35
C SER A 21 5.78 -6.54 0.20
N VAL A 22 6.12 -7.03 -0.98
CA VAL A 22 5.28 -6.97 -2.17
C VAL A 22 5.15 -8.40 -2.70
N THR A 23 3.92 -8.88 -2.84
CA THR A 23 3.66 -10.23 -3.35
C THR A 23 3.05 -10.11 -4.74
N PHE A 24 3.78 -10.57 -5.74
CA PHE A 24 3.31 -10.60 -7.13
C PHE A 24 2.48 -11.85 -7.38
N ASN A 25 1.69 -11.83 -8.45
CA ASN A 25 0.85 -12.98 -8.85
C ASN A 25 -0.05 -13.46 -7.71
N ALA A 26 -0.71 -12.52 -7.05
CA ALA A 26 -1.52 -12.81 -5.88
C ALA A 26 -2.98 -13.13 -6.22
N ASN A 27 -3.28 -13.50 -7.47
CA ASN A 27 -4.65 -13.73 -7.92
C ASN A 27 -5.37 -14.78 -7.09
N ASP A 28 -4.69 -15.90 -6.78
CA ASP A 28 -5.31 -16.98 -6.01
C ASP A 28 -5.57 -16.56 -4.57
N ALA A 29 -4.63 -15.84 -3.96
CA ALA A 29 -4.79 -15.35 -2.59
C ALA A 29 -5.96 -14.36 -2.49
N VAL A 30 -6.11 -13.48 -3.49
CA VAL A 30 -7.21 -12.52 -3.53
C VAL A 30 -8.53 -13.23 -3.74
N ALA A 31 -8.58 -14.23 -4.65
CA ALA A 31 -9.79 -15.02 -4.87
C ALA A 31 -10.24 -15.75 -3.60
N ALA A 32 -9.28 -16.28 -2.84
CA ALA A 32 -9.56 -17.01 -1.60
C ALA A 32 -10.00 -16.10 -0.45
N ALA A 33 -9.64 -14.82 -0.50
CA ALA A 33 -9.95 -13.88 0.59
C ALA A 33 -11.43 -13.53 0.67
N ASN A 34 -12.10 -13.49 -0.48
CA ASN A 34 -13.53 -13.13 -0.53
C ASN A 34 -14.12 -13.70 -1.82
N GLU A 35 -15.20 -14.47 -1.68
CA GLU A 35 -15.84 -15.13 -2.83
C GLU A 35 -16.40 -14.16 -3.86
N PHE A 36 -16.63 -12.91 -3.47
CA PHE A 36 -17.14 -11.88 -4.38
C PHE A 36 -16.04 -11.11 -5.09
N ASN A 37 -14.77 -11.42 -4.83
CA ASN A 37 -13.68 -10.81 -5.57
C ASN A 37 -13.68 -11.33 -7.00
N ASP A 38 -13.65 -10.42 -7.97
CA ASP A 38 -13.50 -10.79 -9.37
C ASP A 38 -12.03 -11.10 -9.70
N PRO A 39 -11.78 -11.92 -10.74
CA PRO A 39 -10.44 -12.01 -11.30
C PRO A 39 -9.97 -10.63 -11.76
N PRO A 40 -8.65 -10.39 -11.85
CA PRO A 40 -8.19 -9.11 -12.37
C PRO A 40 -8.60 -8.95 -13.85
N ALA A 41 -8.68 -7.69 -14.29
CA ALA A 41 -8.97 -7.40 -15.69
C ALA A 41 -7.91 -8.02 -16.61
N ASP A 42 -8.26 -8.23 -17.88
CA ASP A 42 -7.35 -8.79 -18.87
C ASP A 42 -6.03 -7.98 -18.90
N GLY A 43 -4.91 -8.70 -18.92
CA GLY A 43 -3.58 -8.10 -18.92
C GLY A 43 -3.10 -7.60 -17.58
N LYS A 44 -3.87 -7.85 -16.52
CA LYS A 44 -3.53 -7.43 -15.16
C LYS A 44 -3.30 -8.63 -14.25
N GLN A 45 -2.59 -8.41 -13.18
CA GLN A 45 -2.47 -9.35 -12.06
C GLN A 45 -2.71 -8.58 -10.77
N TYR A 46 -3.12 -9.28 -9.73
CA TYR A 46 -3.17 -8.70 -8.40
C TYR A 46 -1.81 -8.77 -7.73
N VAL A 47 -1.45 -7.69 -7.09
CA VAL A 47 -0.24 -7.56 -6.28
C VAL A 47 -0.68 -7.14 -4.88
N LEU A 48 -0.12 -7.78 -3.86
CA LEU A 48 -0.36 -7.41 -2.47
C LEU A 48 0.82 -6.60 -1.96
N ILE A 49 0.52 -5.47 -1.33
CA ILE A 49 1.53 -4.62 -0.69
C ILE A 49 1.24 -4.66 0.80
N ASN A 50 2.17 -5.22 1.58
CA ASN A 50 2.05 -5.27 3.04
C ASN A 50 2.83 -4.12 3.62
N TYR A 51 2.19 -3.34 4.50
CA TYR A 51 2.89 -2.25 5.16
C TYR A 51 2.40 -2.05 6.59
N THR A 52 3.25 -1.39 7.37
CA THR A 52 2.95 -0.97 8.73
C THR A 52 2.92 0.55 8.77
N ALA A 53 1.85 1.10 9.32
CA ALA A 53 1.73 2.54 9.54
C ALA A 53 1.67 2.78 11.05
N THR A 54 2.56 3.62 11.56
CA THR A 54 2.64 3.97 12.99
C THR A 54 2.35 5.45 13.14
N TYR A 55 1.40 5.78 14.02
CA TYR A 55 1.14 7.18 14.35
C TYR A 55 2.18 7.68 15.32
N ILE A 56 2.92 8.73 14.94
CA ILE A 56 3.97 9.33 15.78
C ILE A 56 3.66 10.77 16.12
N GLY A 57 2.47 11.25 15.78
CA GLY A 57 2.02 12.58 16.11
C GLY A 57 1.58 12.71 17.57
N ASP A 58 1.22 13.91 17.96
CA ASP A 58 0.87 14.24 19.36
C ASP A 58 -0.57 14.72 19.53
N ASP A 59 -1.43 14.49 18.53
CA ASP A 59 -2.85 14.83 18.63
C ASP A 59 -3.51 13.93 19.67
N SER A 60 -4.07 14.51 20.71
CA SER A 60 -4.72 13.76 21.79
C SER A 60 -5.98 13.03 21.32
N SER A 61 -6.54 13.45 20.20
CA SER A 61 -7.69 12.74 19.57
C SER A 61 -7.25 11.59 18.67
N GLY A 62 -5.96 11.45 18.42
CA GLY A 62 -5.43 10.43 17.52
C GLY A 62 -5.75 10.69 16.07
N GLU A 63 -5.28 9.80 15.21
CA GLU A 63 -5.59 9.80 13.77
C GLU A 63 -5.72 8.38 13.28
N SER A 64 -6.42 8.20 12.16
CA SER A 64 -6.46 6.91 11.49
C SER A 64 -5.47 6.87 10.33
N ALA A 65 -5.03 5.67 9.98
CA ALA A 65 -4.09 5.46 8.87
C ALA A 65 -4.72 5.73 7.50
N ALA A 66 -5.98 6.15 7.44
CA ALA A 66 -6.63 6.55 6.19
C ALA A 66 -5.90 7.70 5.49
N PHE A 67 -5.12 8.49 6.23
CA PHE A 67 -4.33 9.58 5.65
C PHE A 67 -2.99 9.14 5.07
N VAL A 68 -2.61 7.88 5.30
CA VAL A 68 -1.42 7.27 4.69
C VAL A 68 -1.85 6.63 3.38
N SER A 69 -1.12 6.87 2.30
CA SER A 69 -1.40 6.21 1.04
C SER A 69 -0.19 5.44 0.53
N VAL A 70 -0.45 4.27 -0.04
CA VAL A 70 0.56 3.43 -0.69
C VAL A 70 -0.02 2.99 -2.02
N ASP A 71 0.49 3.56 -3.10
CA ASP A 71 0.02 3.27 -4.44
C ASP A 71 1.13 2.65 -5.26
N TYR A 72 0.75 1.98 -6.34
CA TYR A 72 1.69 1.42 -7.31
C TYR A 72 1.79 2.38 -8.49
N VAL A 73 3.01 2.60 -8.97
CA VAL A 73 3.24 3.38 -10.19
C VAL A 73 3.85 2.48 -11.23
N THR A 74 3.19 2.36 -12.39
CA THR A 74 3.67 1.48 -13.47
C THR A 74 4.99 1.96 -14.04
N ALA A 75 5.65 1.09 -14.80
CA ALA A 75 6.88 1.45 -15.53
C ALA A 75 6.65 2.66 -16.47
N ASP A 76 5.42 2.83 -16.96
CA ASP A 76 5.04 3.94 -17.82
C ASP A 76 4.68 5.21 -17.05
N GLY A 77 4.72 5.19 -15.73
CA GLY A 77 4.42 6.35 -14.91
C GLY A 77 2.95 6.56 -14.57
N VAL A 78 2.13 5.51 -14.69
CA VAL A 78 0.70 5.60 -14.38
C VAL A 78 0.44 5.11 -12.95
N THR A 79 -0.26 5.91 -12.15
CA THR A 79 -0.60 5.52 -10.79
C THR A 79 -1.77 4.55 -10.77
N VAL A 80 -1.60 3.46 -10.01
CA VAL A 80 -2.65 2.49 -9.72
C VAL A 80 -2.95 2.61 -8.22
N ASP A 81 -4.14 3.04 -7.89
CA ASP A 81 -4.55 3.24 -6.49
C ASP A 81 -5.70 2.31 -6.11
N GLY A 82 -6.28 2.52 -4.93
CA GLY A 82 -7.35 1.68 -4.43
C GLY A 82 -8.66 1.76 -5.22
N THR A 83 -8.80 2.72 -6.12
CA THR A 83 -10.02 2.85 -6.94
C THR A 83 -9.96 2.05 -8.22
N ASP A 84 -8.80 1.50 -8.57
CA ASP A 84 -8.63 0.73 -9.81
C ASP A 84 -9.15 -0.69 -9.71
N SER A 85 -9.52 -1.15 -8.51
CA SER A 85 -10.10 -2.47 -8.30
C SER A 85 -10.98 -2.43 -7.06
N MET A 86 -12.05 -3.23 -7.07
CA MET A 86 -12.94 -3.38 -5.93
C MET A 86 -12.59 -4.61 -5.09
N ALA A 87 -11.49 -5.28 -5.38
CA ALA A 87 -11.10 -6.48 -4.67
C ALA A 87 -10.74 -6.17 -3.21
N VAL A 88 -11.08 -7.11 -2.34
CA VAL A 88 -10.75 -7.05 -0.90
C VAL A 88 -9.49 -7.89 -0.68
N ALA A 89 -8.46 -7.29 -0.09
CA ALA A 89 -7.20 -7.98 0.16
C ALA A 89 -7.34 -9.01 1.28
N PRO A 90 -6.61 -10.15 1.21
CA PRO A 90 -6.43 -10.98 2.39
C PRO A 90 -5.64 -10.20 3.44
N ASP A 91 -5.95 -10.40 4.72
CA ASP A 91 -5.30 -9.68 5.81
C ASP A 91 -5.21 -8.17 5.54
N ALA A 92 -6.33 -7.59 5.11
CA ALA A 92 -6.40 -6.19 4.74
C ALA A 92 -6.01 -5.28 5.91
N ILE A 93 -5.23 -4.24 5.61
CA ILE A 93 -4.88 -3.26 6.65
C ILE A 93 -6.13 -2.52 7.12
N ASP A 94 -6.23 -2.31 8.44
CA ASP A 94 -7.31 -1.52 9.01
C ASP A 94 -6.89 -0.06 9.02
N SER A 95 -7.36 0.69 8.03
CA SER A 95 -7.03 2.10 7.89
C SER A 95 -8.02 3.03 8.60
N LEU A 96 -9.04 2.49 9.26
CA LEU A 96 -10.12 3.30 9.85
C LEU A 96 -10.04 3.42 11.36
N THR A 97 -9.32 2.52 12.04
CA THR A 97 -9.15 2.57 13.49
C THR A 97 -8.34 3.80 13.88
N THR A 98 -8.77 4.50 14.93
CA THR A 98 -8.02 5.61 15.48
C THR A 98 -6.80 5.10 16.22
N LEU A 99 -5.63 5.66 15.91
CA LEU A 99 -4.37 5.35 16.57
C LEU A 99 -3.90 6.55 17.35
N TYR A 100 -3.35 6.29 18.53
CA TYR A 100 -2.70 7.29 19.36
C TYR A 100 -1.19 7.10 19.26
N ASN A 101 -0.43 8.07 19.75
CA ASN A 101 1.03 8.06 19.63
C ASN A 101 1.65 6.71 19.97
N GLY A 102 2.42 6.17 19.03
CA GLY A 102 3.13 4.90 19.19
C GLY A 102 2.37 3.68 18.72
N ALA A 103 1.06 3.79 18.44
CA ALA A 103 0.27 2.67 17.97
C ALA A 103 0.41 2.49 16.46
N SER A 104 0.27 1.25 15.99
CA SER A 104 0.41 0.94 14.57
C SER A 104 -0.61 -0.08 14.11
N VAL A 105 -0.80 -0.11 12.79
CA VAL A 105 -1.55 -1.15 12.08
C VAL A 105 -0.66 -1.74 11.00
N THR A 106 -0.86 -3.01 10.70
CA THR A 106 -0.14 -3.74 9.65
C THR A 106 -1.14 -4.54 8.83
N GLY A 107 -0.95 -4.59 7.54
CA GLY A 107 -1.79 -5.40 6.66
C GLY A 107 -1.53 -5.11 5.20
N ASN A 108 -2.39 -5.69 4.37
CA ASN A 108 -2.24 -5.64 2.92
C ASN A 108 -3.20 -4.66 2.27
N VAL A 109 -2.75 -4.08 1.18
CA VAL A 109 -3.62 -3.51 0.15
C VAL A 109 -3.41 -4.27 -1.14
N VAL A 110 -4.43 -4.31 -2.01
CA VAL A 110 -4.36 -5.00 -3.30
C VAL A 110 -4.34 -3.96 -4.41
N ARG A 111 -3.51 -4.22 -5.44
CA ARG A 111 -3.45 -3.37 -6.63
C ARG A 111 -3.48 -4.26 -7.87
N ALA A 112 -4.28 -3.89 -8.87
CA ALA A 112 -4.33 -4.59 -10.16
C ALA A 112 -3.35 -3.90 -11.11
N VAL A 113 -2.27 -4.59 -11.45
CA VAL A 113 -1.14 -3.99 -12.19
C VAL A 113 -0.87 -4.76 -13.48
N PRO A 114 -0.22 -4.14 -14.50
CA PRO A 114 0.09 -4.84 -15.73
C PRO A 114 0.94 -6.09 -15.50
N VAL A 115 0.57 -7.19 -16.12
CA VAL A 115 1.25 -8.49 -15.96
C VAL A 115 2.70 -8.40 -16.45
N ASP A 116 2.91 -7.81 -17.64
CA ASP A 116 4.22 -7.88 -18.30
C ASP A 116 5.29 -7.02 -17.64
N SER A 117 4.89 -6.00 -16.89
CA SER A 117 5.82 -5.03 -16.31
C SER A 117 5.63 -4.85 -14.80
N ALA A 118 4.97 -5.80 -14.14
CA ALA A 118 4.64 -5.65 -12.71
C ALA A 118 5.87 -5.40 -11.83
N GLN A 119 7.01 -6.03 -12.17
CA GLN A 119 8.24 -5.90 -11.37
C GLN A 119 9.07 -4.67 -11.74
N ASP A 120 8.63 -3.91 -12.72
CA ASP A 120 9.35 -2.72 -13.21
C ASP A 120 8.76 -1.41 -12.70
N GLY A 121 7.70 -1.49 -11.91
CA GLY A 121 7.11 -0.31 -11.29
C GLY A 121 7.78 0.06 -9.98
N VAL A 122 7.19 1.05 -9.31
CA VAL A 122 7.62 1.48 -7.97
C VAL A 122 6.39 1.73 -7.11
N LEU A 123 6.58 1.86 -5.80
CA LEU A 123 5.52 2.27 -4.89
C LEU A 123 5.64 3.76 -4.59
N ALA A 124 4.51 4.45 -4.59
CA ALA A 124 4.44 5.84 -4.15
C ALA A 124 3.84 5.86 -2.74
N VAL A 125 4.63 6.26 -1.77
CA VAL A 125 4.26 6.25 -0.36
C VAL A 125 4.12 7.69 0.11
N ARG A 126 2.94 8.01 0.66
CA ARG A 126 2.71 9.32 1.28
C ARG A 126 2.39 9.10 2.75
N PRO A 127 3.31 9.45 3.66
CA PRO A 127 3.10 9.22 5.09
C PRO A 127 2.31 10.37 5.73
N GLY A 128 1.06 10.53 5.31
CA GLY A 128 0.15 11.55 5.81
C GLY A 128 -0.34 12.48 4.71
N LEU A 129 -1.44 13.18 4.99
CA LEU A 129 -2.16 13.97 3.99
C LEU A 129 -1.32 15.09 3.38
N LEU A 130 -0.49 15.76 4.19
CA LEU A 130 0.31 16.90 3.76
C LEU A 130 1.77 16.55 3.49
N ALA A 131 2.12 15.27 3.58
CA ALA A 131 3.48 14.82 3.37
C ALA A 131 3.80 14.69 1.88
N ASP A 132 5.08 14.84 1.55
CA ASP A 132 5.55 14.57 0.19
C ASP A 132 5.55 13.08 -0.10
N LYS A 133 5.35 12.76 -1.36
CA LYS A 133 5.44 11.39 -1.86
C LYS A 133 6.90 10.94 -1.87
N VAL A 134 7.13 9.70 -1.43
CA VAL A 134 8.44 9.05 -1.47
C VAL A 134 8.29 7.74 -2.24
N PHE A 135 9.27 7.39 -3.05
CA PHE A 135 9.20 6.18 -3.87
C PHE A 135 10.00 5.05 -3.24
N VAL A 136 9.40 3.85 -3.24
CA VAL A 136 9.97 2.64 -2.67
C VAL A 136 9.98 1.55 -3.74
N ALA A 137 11.04 0.78 -3.80
CA ALA A 137 11.18 -0.32 -4.74
C ALA A 137 10.16 -1.43 -4.45
N VAL A 138 9.77 -2.16 -5.51
CA VAL A 138 8.81 -3.28 -5.36
C VAL A 138 9.51 -4.61 -5.08
N LYS A 139 10.82 -4.63 -5.13
CA LYS A 139 11.60 -5.85 -4.89
C LYS A 139 13.02 -5.54 -4.44
#